data_3b4b77c85b6012b27e94129297720cdf
#
_entry.id   3b4b77c85b6012b27e94129297720cdf
#
_cell.length_a   1.000
_cell.length_b   1.000
_cell.length_c   1.000
_cell.angle_alpha   90.00
_cell.angle_beta   90.00
_cell.angle_gamma   90.00
#
_symmetry.space_group_name_H-M   'P 1'
#
loop_
_entity.id
_entity.type
_entity.pdbx_description
1 polymer ?
#
loop_
_entity_poly.entity_id
_entity_poly.type
_entity_poly.pdbx_seq_one_letter_code
_entity_poly.pdbx_strand_id
1 'polypeptide(L)'
;MKGYIYTIEVLMTIAIIAVTAGFLFGNSPEKPDTGSGLVKERVFSALEYLDAAGLLRVYVANNTEGALEGEIAAVLPVNYLFEAEICTYDCDTTNVPGNRSVVSVNYYVATYRGDFIGKKVKAWAWTEA
;
A
#
# COMPACT_ATOMS: atom_id res chain seq x y z
N MET A 1 61.28 -0.45 9.34
CA MET A 1 60.64 0.27 8.24
C MET A 1 59.44 -0.45 7.64
N LYS A 2 59.41 -1.76 7.61
CA LYS A 2 58.26 -2.51 7.08
C LYS A 2 56.98 -2.35 7.96
N GLY A 3 57.08 -2.15 9.26
CA GLY A 3 55.93 -1.96 10.15
C GLY A 3 55.18 -0.64 9.97
N TYR A 4 55.83 0.38 9.45
CA TYR A 4 55.22 1.70 9.22
C TYR A 4 54.28 1.71 8.03
N ILE A 5 54.56 0.95 7.01
CA ILE A 5 53.70 0.82 5.81
C ILE A 5 52.41 0.09 6.17
N TYR A 6 52.48 -0.96 6.97
CA TYR A 6 51.29 -1.67 7.44
C TYR A 6 50.36 -0.79 8.31
N THR A 7 50.92 0.07 9.15
CA THR A 7 50.15 0.98 10.00
C THR A 7 49.39 2.03 9.16
N ILE A 8 49.99 2.56 8.12
CA ILE A 8 49.37 3.52 7.22
C ILE A 8 48.27 2.84 6.41
N GLU A 9 48.49 1.64 5.91
CA GLU A 9 47.51 0.85 5.16
C GLU A 9 46.29 0.52 6.01
N VAL A 10 46.46 0.09 7.23
CA VAL A 10 45.37 -0.17 8.18
C VAL A 10 44.58 1.11 8.51
N LEU A 11 45.27 2.23 8.73
CA LEU A 11 44.62 3.51 9.00
C LEU A 11 43.77 3.99 7.79
N MET A 12 44.29 3.85 6.57
CA MET A 12 43.55 4.16 5.37
C MET A 12 42.32 3.29 5.20
N THR A 13 42.42 2.00 5.45
CA THR A 13 41.33 1.05 5.38
C THR A 13 40.22 1.41 6.39
N ILE A 14 40.59 1.71 7.63
CA ILE A 14 39.63 2.15 8.67
C ILE A 14 38.96 3.45 8.27
N ALA A 15 39.69 4.41 7.73
CA ALA A 15 39.12 5.69 7.28
C ALA A 15 38.11 5.50 6.15
N ILE A 16 38.37 4.65 5.18
CA ILE A 16 37.45 4.33 4.08
C ILE A 16 36.20 3.66 4.62
N ILE A 17 36.33 2.68 5.50
CA ILE A 17 35.18 2.00 6.12
C ILE A 17 34.34 2.98 6.95
N ALA A 18 34.97 3.86 7.72
CA ALA A 18 34.26 4.85 8.51
C ALA A 18 33.47 5.86 7.64
N VAL A 19 34.07 6.32 6.54
CA VAL A 19 33.40 7.23 5.59
C VAL A 19 32.23 6.54 4.89
N THR A 20 32.40 5.31 4.42
CA THR A 20 31.32 4.55 3.78
C THR A 20 30.20 4.21 4.75
N ALA A 21 30.52 3.82 5.97
CA ALA A 21 29.52 3.58 7.01
C ALA A 21 28.77 4.87 7.36
N GLY A 22 29.49 5.98 7.54
CA GLY A 22 28.86 7.29 7.78
C GLY A 22 27.94 7.73 6.65
N PHE A 23 28.30 7.47 5.41
CA PHE A 23 27.45 7.76 4.25
C PHE A 23 26.18 6.88 4.20
N LEU A 24 26.33 5.59 4.47
CA LEU A 24 25.20 4.66 4.47
C LEU A 24 24.23 4.89 5.64
N PHE A 25 24.75 5.21 6.82
CA PHE A 25 23.91 5.42 8.01
C PHE A 25 23.47 6.88 8.18
N GLY A 26 24.21 7.85 7.68
CA GLY A 26 23.87 9.27 7.74
C GLY A 26 22.78 9.69 6.75
N ASN A 27 22.69 9.00 5.62
CA ASN A 27 21.61 9.15 4.64
C ASN A 27 20.57 8.03 4.79
N SER A 28 20.14 7.76 6.02
CA SER A 28 18.98 6.87 6.21
C SER A 28 17.83 7.45 5.38
N PRO A 29 17.29 6.73 4.39
CA PRO A 29 16.06 7.15 3.74
C PRO A 29 15.04 7.38 4.84
N GLU A 30 14.28 8.47 4.74
CA GLU A 30 13.12 8.69 5.61
C GLU A 30 12.43 7.34 5.75
N LYS A 31 12.19 6.93 6.99
CA LYS A 31 11.48 5.67 7.24
C LYS A 31 10.27 5.68 6.33
N PRO A 32 10.17 4.77 5.34
CA PRO A 32 8.95 4.71 4.55
C PRO A 32 7.82 4.60 5.55
N ASP A 33 6.76 5.36 5.33
CA ASP A 33 5.56 5.27 6.16
C ASP A 33 5.03 3.83 6.03
N THR A 34 5.58 2.96 6.86
CA THR A 34 5.28 1.53 6.86
C THR A 34 3.80 1.28 7.18
N GLY A 35 3.14 2.24 7.82
CA GLY A 35 1.72 2.19 8.11
C GLY A 35 0.86 2.23 6.84
N SER A 36 1.11 3.16 5.95
CA SER A 36 0.34 3.30 4.70
C SER A 36 0.57 2.14 3.74
N GLY A 37 1.80 1.66 3.63
CA GLY A 37 2.15 0.49 2.83
C GLY A 37 1.47 -0.79 3.32
N LEU A 38 1.46 -1.00 4.62
CA LEU A 38 0.81 -2.15 5.25
C LEU A 38 -0.71 -2.14 5.05
N VAL A 39 -1.33 -0.97 5.16
CA VAL A 39 -2.78 -0.82 4.94
C VAL A 39 -3.13 -1.10 3.48
N LYS A 40 -2.36 -0.58 2.55
CA LYS A 40 -2.52 -0.86 1.12
C LYS A 40 -2.44 -2.35 0.81
N GLU A 41 -1.45 -3.03 1.37
CA GLU A 41 -1.26 -4.47 1.22
C GLU A 41 -2.43 -5.26 1.81
N ARG A 42 -2.92 -4.89 2.99
CA ARG A 42 -4.09 -5.55 3.61
C ARG A 42 -5.36 -5.39 2.79
N VAL A 43 -5.64 -4.20 2.31
CA VAL A 43 -6.80 -3.93 1.45
C VAL A 43 -6.70 -4.72 0.15
N PHE A 44 -5.54 -4.71 -0.49
CA PHE A 44 -5.31 -5.47 -1.72
C PHE A 44 -5.48 -6.98 -1.50
N SER A 45 -4.89 -7.52 -0.44
CA SER A 45 -5.00 -8.95 -0.09
C SER A 45 -6.44 -9.36 0.24
N ALA A 46 -7.21 -8.48 0.88
CA ALA A 46 -8.63 -8.72 1.16
C ALA A 46 -9.44 -8.78 -0.15
N LEU A 47 -9.20 -7.86 -1.08
CA LEU A 47 -9.84 -7.88 -2.40
C LEU A 47 -9.46 -9.12 -3.21
N GLU A 48 -8.20 -9.51 -3.18
CA GLU A 48 -7.71 -10.72 -3.84
C GLU A 48 -8.35 -11.99 -3.25
N TYR A 49 -8.47 -12.06 -1.92
CA TYR A 49 -9.16 -13.16 -1.25
C TYR A 49 -10.64 -13.25 -1.65
N LEU A 50 -11.35 -12.13 -1.66
CA LEU A 50 -12.75 -12.07 -2.08
C LEU A 50 -12.94 -12.46 -3.54
N ASP A 51 -12.00 -12.07 -4.41
CA ASP A 51 -12.00 -12.45 -5.82
C ASP A 51 -11.78 -13.97 -5.99
N ALA A 52 -10.82 -14.54 -5.27
CA ALA A 52 -10.54 -15.98 -5.29
C ALA A 52 -11.74 -16.80 -4.77
N ALA A 53 -12.47 -16.28 -3.78
CA ALA A 53 -13.69 -16.89 -3.25
C ALA A 53 -14.93 -16.70 -4.16
N GLY A 54 -14.83 -15.88 -5.21
CA GLY A 54 -15.94 -15.55 -6.11
C GLY A 54 -16.93 -14.52 -5.56
N LEU A 55 -16.75 -14.07 -4.33
CA LEU A 55 -17.64 -13.09 -3.67
C LEU A 55 -17.49 -11.68 -4.26
N LEU A 56 -16.30 -11.29 -4.64
CA LEU A 56 -16.04 -9.97 -5.21
C LEU A 56 -16.84 -9.75 -6.50
N ARG A 57 -16.93 -10.75 -7.35
CA ARG A 57 -17.72 -10.70 -8.60
C ARG A 57 -19.20 -10.50 -8.33
N VAL A 58 -19.71 -11.16 -7.30
CA VAL A 58 -21.11 -11.02 -6.88
C VAL A 58 -21.40 -9.61 -6.38
N TYR A 59 -20.54 -9.07 -5.52
CA TYR A 59 -20.69 -7.70 -5.00
C TYR A 59 -20.60 -6.66 -6.11
N VAL A 60 -19.65 -6.81 -7.03
CA VAL A 60 -19.48 -5.91 -8.16
C VAL A 60 -20.64 -6.01 -9.15
N ALA A 61 -21.15 -7.20 -9.44
CA ALA A 61 -22.29 -7.39 -10.34
C ALA A 61 -23.58 -6.79 -9.79
N ASN A 62 -23.78 -6.82 -8.47
CA ASN A 62 -24.95 -6.29 -7.79
C ASN A 62 -24.78 -4.83 -7.31
N ASN A 63 -23.63 -4.22 -7.52
CA ASN A 63 -23.27 -2.88 -7.00
C ASN A 63 -23.50 -2.74 -5.48
N THR A 64 -23.21 -3.78 -4.71
CA THR A 64 -23.35 -3.80 -3.26
C THR A 64 -22.09 -3.28 -2.56
N GLU A 65 -21.85 -1.99 -2.63
CA GLU A 65 -20.68 -1.32 -2.04
C GLU A 65 -20.64 -1.50 -0.52
N GLY A 66 -21.75 -1.38 0.15
CA GLY A 66 -21.84 -1.53 1.60
C GLY A 66 -21.43 -2.91 2.11
N ALA A 67 -21.77 -3.97 1.39
CA ALA A 67 -21.33 -5.33 1.74
C ALA A 67 -19.81 -5.49 1.56
N LEU A 68 -19.27 -4.94 0.49
CA LEU A 68 -17.84 -4.94 0.21
C LEU A 68 -17.06 -4.14 1.27
N GLU A 69 -17.54 -2.97 1.65
CA GLU A 69 -16.96 -2.15 2.71
C GLU A 69 -16.93 -2.88 4.05
N GLY A 70 -18.00 -3.60 4.38
CA GLY A 70 -18.08 -4.41 5.61
C GLY A 70 -17.01 -5.50 5.67
N GLU A 71 -16.76 -6.18 4.56
CA GLU A 71 -15.74 -7.23 4.48
C GLU A 71 -14.31 -6.65 4.60
N ILE A 72 -14.05 -5.52 3.97
CA ILE A 72 -12.73 -4.88 4.04
C ILE A 72 -12.51 -4.22 5.39
N ALA A 73 -13.51 -3.61 5.99
CA ALA A 73 -13.43 -3.02 7.31
C ALA A 73 -13.02 -4.04 8.39
N ALA A 74 -13.40 -5.31 8.23
CA ALA A 74 -13.04 -6.38 9.15
C ALA A 74 -11.53 -6.67 9.21
N VAL A 75 -10.77 -6.36 8.16
CA VAL A 75 -9.32 -6.61 8.08
C VAL A 75 -8.48 -5.37 8.34
N LEU A 76 -9.10 -4.19 8.39
CA LEU A 76 -8.41 -2.94 8.67
C LEU A 76 -8.24 -2.70 10.17
N PRO A 77 -7.16 -1.99 10.58
CA PRO A 77 -7.04 -1.50 11.95
C PRO A 77 -8.19 -0.55 12.33
N VAL A 78 -8.56 -0.54 13.60
CA VAL A 78 -9.72 0.22 14.14
C VAL A 78 -9.58 1.74 13.91
N ASN A 79 -8.37 2.25 13.81
CA ASN A 79 -8.08 3.67 13.62
C ASN A 79 -8.12 4.13 12.15
N TYR A 80 -8.48 3.25 11.22
CA TYR A 80 -8.63 3.59 9.81
C TYR A 80 -10.09 3.72 9.44
N LEU A 81 -10.40 4.80 8.74
CA LEU A 81 -11.64 4.99 8.02
C LEU A 81 -11.46 4.49 6.58
N PHE A 82 -12.50 3.93 6.04
CA PHE A 82 -12.46 3.26 4.76
C PHE A 82 -13.69 3.57 3.93
N GLU A 83 -13.49 3.74 2.64
CA GLU A 83 -14.54 3.90 1.65
C GLU A 83 -14.19 3.12 0.40
N ALA A 84 -15.16 2.44 -0.19
CA ALA A 84 -15.01 1.72 -1.45
C ALA A 84 -16.09 2.15 -2.44
N GLU A 85 -15.71 2.23 -3.69
CA GLU A 85 -16.60 2.56 -4.80
C GLU A 85 -16.41 1.56 -5.93
N ILE A 86 -17.52 1.13 -6.52
CA ILE A 86 -17.55 0.26 -7.70
C ILE A 86 -17.87 1.15 -8.90
N CYS A 87 -16.93 1.26 -9.83
CA CYS A 87 -17.04 2.14 -10.98
C CYS A 87 -16.68 1.43 -12.29
N THR A 88 -17.30 1.86 -13.37
CA THR A 88 -17.03 1.31 -14.71
C THR A 88 -15.86 2.05 -15.38
N TYR A 89 -15.78 3.36 -15.21
CA TYR A 89 -14.71 4.21 -15.77
C TYR A 89 -14.02 5.01 -14.67
N ASP A 90 -14.51 6.20 -14.38
CA ASP A 90 -13.97 7.06 -13.34
C ASP A 90 -14.74 6.92 -12.04
N CYS A 91 -14.00 6.89 -10.94
CA CYS A 91 -14.59 6.88 -9.61
C CYS A 91 -14.70 8.30 -9.07
N ASP A 92 -15.80 8.58 -8.40
CA ASP A 92 -16.00 9.83 -7.69
C ASP A 92 -15.23 9.83 -6.36
N THR A 93 -14.54 10.93 -6.06
CA THR A 93 -13.71 11.07 -4.85
C THR A 93 -14.29 12.07 -3.85
N THR A 94 -15.59 12.37 -3.94
CA THR A 94 -16.22 13.45 -3.17
C THR A 94 -16.17 13.28 -1.66
N ASN A 95 -16.14 12.03 -1.18
CA ASN A 95 -16.17 11.73 0.25
C ASN A 95 -14.79 11.57 0.88
N VAL A 96 -13.73 11.67 0.08
CA VAL A 96 -12.37 11.49 0.56
C VAL A 96 -11.81 12.83 1.07
N PRO A 97 -11.27 12.88 2.31
CA PRO A 97 -10.74 14.13 2.85
C PRO A 97 -9.50 14.59 2.10
N GLY A 98 -9.51 15.84 1.61
CA GLY A 98 -8.40 16.42 0.84
C GLY A 98 -7.20 16.86 1.69
N ASN A 99 -7.33 16.90 3.00
CA ASN A 99 -6.32 17.40 3.94
C ASN A 99 -5.59 16.29 4.72
N ARG A 100 -5.78 15.04 4.36
CA ARG A 100 -5.18 13.88 5.03
C ARG A 100 -4.42 12.99 4.07
N SER A 101 -3.50 12.22 4.59
CA SER A 101 -2.83 11.18 3.83
C SER A 101 -3.80 10.02 3.58
N VAL A 102 -4.16 9.83 2.33
CA VAL A 102 -5.11 8.81 1.89
C VAL A 102 -4.38 7.76 1.08
N VAL A 103 -4.58 6.50 1.45
CA VAL A 103 -4.10 5.35 0.68
C VAL A 103 -5.20 4.90 -0.27
N SER A 104 -4.90 4.76 -1.53
CA SER A 104 -5.85 4.27 -2.54
C SER A 104 -5.39 2.95 -3.16
N VAL A 105 -6.34 2.06 -3.39
CA VAL A 105 -6.12 0.77 -4.06
C VAL A 105 -7.12 0.65 -5.19
N ASN A 106 -6.64 0.29 -6.37
CA ASN A 106 -7.47 -0.01 -7.52
C ASN A 106 -7.42 -1.53 -7.78
N TYR A 107 -8.58 -2.15 -7.91
CA TYR A 107 -8.71 -3.55 -8.24
C TYR A 107 -9.67 -3.73 -9.41
N TYR A 108 -9.22 -4.39 -10.47
CA TYR A 108 -10.01 -4.60 -11.67
C TYR A 108 -10.70 -5.96 -11.64
N VAL A 109 -12.00 -5.97 -11.83
CA VAL A 109 -12.84 -7.17 -11.82
C VAL A 109 -13.54 -7.32 -13.15
N ALA A 110 -13.38 -8.48 -13.80
CA ALA A 110 -14.15 -8.85 -14.97
C ALA A 110 -15.48 -9.48 -14.52
N THR A 111 -16.60 -8.84 -14.83
CA THR A 111 -17.92 -9.40 -14.56
C THR A 111 -18.43 -10.16 -15.78
N TYR A 112 -18.88 -11.38 -15.54
CA TYR A 112 -19.43 -12.24 -16.59
C TYR A 112 -20.95 -12.30 -16.47
N ARG A 113 -21.65 -11.44 -17.24
CA ARG A 113 -23.08 -11.57 -17.50
C ARG A 113 -23.35 -11.07 -18.93
N GLY A 114 -23.17 -11.96 -19.91
CA GLY A 114 -23.53 -11.70 -21.29
C GLY A 114 -22.61 -10.76 -22.07
N ASP A 115 -22.34 -9.59 -21.53
CA ASP A 115 -21.35 -8.64 -22.05
C ASP A 115 -20.16 -8.54 -21.08
N PHE A 116 -18.96 -8.61 -21.64
CA PHE A 116 -17.72 -8.47 -20.87
C PHE A 116 -17.55 -7.01 -20.45
N ILE A 117 -18.08 -6.66 -19.28
CA ILE A 117 -17.90 -5.34 -18.71
C ILE A 117 -16.87 -5.45 -17.58
N GLY A 118 -15.67 -4.89 -17.81
CA GLY A 118 -14.69 -4.70 -16.75
C GLY A 118 -15.15 -3.60 -15.80
N LYS A 119 -15.19 -3.91 -14.50
CA LYS A 119 -15.44 -2.91 -13.45
C LYS A 119 -14.21 -2.74 -12.58
N LYS A 120 -14.05 -1.57 -12.03
CA LYS A 120 -12.98 -1.22 -11.12
C LYS A 120 -13.54 -1.00 -9.73
N VAL A 121 -12.94 -1.63 -8.74
CA VAL A 121 -13.17 -1.32 -7.32
C VAL A 121 -12.05 -0.39 -6.89
N LYS A 122 -12.39 0.82 -6.47
CA LYS A 122 -11.46 1.77 -5.88
C LYS A 122 -11.74 1.91 -4.40
N ALA A 123 -10.72 1.68 -3.61
CA ALA A 123 -10.81 1.73 -2.16
C ALA A 123 -9.89 2.82 -1.62
N TRP A 124 -10.37 3.59 -0.67
CA TRP A 124 -9.61 4.62 0.03
C TRP A 124 -9.59 4.32 1.52
N ALA A 125 -8.45 4.46 2.13
CA ALA A 125 -8.28 4.34 3.56
C ALA A 125 -7.46 5.51 4.11
N TRP A 126 -7.86 6.05 5.25
CA TRP A 126 -7.17 7.14 5.95
C TRP A 126 -7.32 7.00 7.46
N THR A 127 -6.48 7.66 8.21
CA THR A 127 -6.58 7.69 9.67
C THR A 127 -7.58 8.75 10.15
N GLU A 128 -8.29 8.46 11.22
CA GLU A 128 -9.30 9.36 11.78
C GLU A 128 -8.71 10.63 12.40
N ALA A 129 -7.51 10.57 12.86
CA ALA A 129 -6.90 11.70 13.57
C ALA A 129 -6.10 12.61 12.67
#